data_7d7afb108f38f935ebb3009ca9226209
#
_entry.id   7d7afb108f38f935ebb3009ca9226209
#
_cell.length_a   1.000
_cell.length_b   1.000
_cell.length_c   1.000
_cell.angle_alpha   90.00
_cell.angle_beta   90.00
_cell.angle_gamma   90.00
#
_symmetry.space_group_name_H-M   'P 1'
#
loop_
_entity.id
_entity.type
_entity.pdbx_description
1 polymer ?
#
loop_
_entity_poly.entity_id
_entity_poly.type
_entity_poly.pdbx_seq_one_letter_code
_entity_poly.pdbx_strand_id
1 'polypeptide(L)'
;KVVLLQQNYRSTQAVLDAAGGLITHNEQRITRHLADLGIEKNLKAALPLRQASVVVPEVLVYPNSFQEAVAIMQQLRAQHQAGIPWREMAIIYARHQQVQPLQEMLDKEGIPYQTRRKTNILDSRMIRQLREMLAYLHDEQRTSFSGDYRLFKLLHYRCFQILPLDLAKMAAALANISYKERPSWREWLQQSDQWPMGLASHERLKKLGDWWEATHAMVADTGLPQLVEYLLNGSGLLAAALQAPDRLWQVQVAKTFLDFLREEIASTTSELKYKKLSKRLKTAEAFLDSGNRPEWMIMKTIPVIPP
;
A
#
# COMPACT_ATOMS: atom_id res chain seq x y z
N LYS A 1 -20.66 -20.75 34.69
CA LYS A 1 -19.55 -21.66 35.01
C LYS A 1 -18.26 -21.05 34.57
N VAL A 2 -17.34 -20.72 35.46
CA VAL A 2 -16.01 -20.15 35.16
C VAL A 2 -15.00 -21.30 35.19
N VAL A 3 -14.16 -21.42 34.16
CA VAL A 3 -13.06 -22.37 34.07
C VAL A 3 -11.75 -21.61 34.08
N LEU A 4 -10.87 -21.92 35.03
CA LEU A 4 -9.55 -21.30 35.14
C LEU A 4 -8.50 -22.17 34.46
N LEU A 5 -7.85 -21.59 33.44
CA LEU A 5 -6.70 -22.19 32.77
C LEU A 5 -5.43 -21.60 33.41
N GLN A 6 -4.75 -22.36 34.24
CA GLN A 6 -3.54 -21.93 34.96
C GLN A 6 -2.25 -22.50 34.37
N GLN A 7 -2.33 -23.60 33.62
CA GLN A 7 -1.16 -24.23 33.01
C GLN A 7 -0.83 -23.60 31.65
N ASN A 8 0.41 -23.21 31.46
CA ASN A 8 0.93 -22.66 30.18
C ASN A 8 1.99 -23.60 29.62
N TYR A 9 1.76 -24.08 28.41
CA TYR A 9 2.64 -25.01 27.69
C TYR A 9 3.57 -24.33 26.67
N ARG A 10 3.51 -22.99 26.55
CA ARG A 10 4.25 -22.23 25.53
C ARG A 10 5.45 -21.48 26.11
N SER A 11 5.23 -20.71 27.16
CA SER A 11 6.18 -19.74 27.69
C SER A 11 7.01 -20.30 28.85
N THR A 12 8.20 -19.74 29.04
CA THR A 12 9.01 -19.99 30.22
C THR A 12 8.40 -19.31 31.45
N GLN A 13 8.73 -19.78 32.67
CA GLN A 13 8.20 -19.17 33.89
C GLN A 13 8.62 -17.71 34.04
N ALA A 14 9.87 -17.36 33.70
CA ALA A 14 10.35 -15.99 33.75
C ALA A 14 9.55 -15.02 32.86
N VAL A 15 9.12 -15.46 31.65
CA VAL A 15 8.25 -14.68 30.78
C VAL A 15 6.85 -14.51 31.40
N LEU A 16 6.30 -15.57 31.99
CA LEU A 16 4.99 -15.52 32.66
C LEU A 16 5.00 -14.57 33.85
N ASP A 17 6.06 -14.62 34.65
CA ASP A 17 6.22 -13.77 35.84
C ASP A 17 6.37 -12.29 35.44
N ALA A 18 7.19 -11.99 34.45
CA ALA A 18 7.36 -10.64 33.93
C ALA A 18 6.05 -10.08 33.32
N ALA A 19 5.33 -10.87 32.51
CA ALA A 19 4.04 -10.50 31.97
C ALA A 19 2.97 -10.34 33.08
N GLY A 20 2.99 -11.22 34.10
CA GLY A 20 2.13 -11.15 35.28
C GLY A 20 2.38 -9.85 36.05
N GLY A 21 3.65 -9.49 36.28
CA GLY A 21 4.03 -8.25 36.95
C GLY A 21 3.53 -7.00 36.19
N LEU A 22 3.70 -6.95 34.89
CA LEU A 22 3.21 -5.83 34.07
C LEU A 22 1.68 -5.69 34.13
N ILE A 23 0.95 -6.80 34.02
CA ILE A 23 -0.52 -6.76 33.99
C ILE A 23 -1.13 -6.41 35.36
N THR A 24 -0.41 -6.53 36.47
CA THR A 24 -0.91 -6.12 37.78
C THR A 24 -1.22 -4.65 37.90
N HIS A 25 -0.53 -3.82 37.10
CA HIS A 25 -0.77 -2.37 37.01
C HIS A 25 -2.06 -2.00 36.26
N ASN A 26 -2.69 -2.95 35.58
CA ASN A 26 -3.95 -2.70 34.86
C ASN A 26 -5.15 -2.76 35.83
N GLU A 27 -5.77 -1.61 36.07
CA GLU A 27 -6.93 -1.50 36.95
C GLU A 27 -8.20 -2.13 36.39
N GLN A 28 -8.33 -2.22 35.06
CA GLN A 28 -9.51 -2.80 34.38
C GLN A 28 -9.40 -4.31 34.16
N ARG A 29 -8.51 -4.98 34.89
CA ARG A 29 -8.32 -6.43 34.76
C ARG A 29 -9.55 -7.19 35.30
N ILE A 30 -10.11 -8.10 34.49
CA ILE A 30 -11.29 -8.91 34.84
C ILE A 30 -11.04 -9.70 36.17
N THR A 31 -9.82 -10.18 36.41
CA THR A 31 -9.49 -10.92 37.63
C THR A 31 -9.57 -10.07 38.89
N ARG A 32 -9.46 -8.74 38.85
CA ARG A 32 -9.71 -7.86 39.98
C ARG A 32 -11.20 -7.84 40.35
N HIS A 33 -12.09 -7.82 39.37
CA HIS A 33 -13.54 -7.87 39.58
C HIS A 33 -14.03 -9.24 40.01
N LEU A 34 -13.20 -10.28 39.82
CA LEU A 34 -13.51 -11.64 40.23
C LEU A 34 -12.76 -12.05 41.53
N ALA A 35 -11.94 -11.16 42.09
CA ALA A 35 -11.19 -11.42 43.32
C ALA A 35 -12.10 -11.74 44.50
N ASP A 36 -13.24 -11.06 44.58
CA ASP A 36 -14.28 -11.31 45.62
C ASP A 36 -14.89 -12.72 45.52
N LEU A 37 -14.72 -13.39 44.38
CA LEU A 37 -15.13 -14.77 44.16
C LEU A 37 -13.99 -15.78 44.42
N GLY A 38 -12.84 -15.34 44.97
CA GLY A 38 -11.68 -16.20 45.23
C GLY A 38 -10.97 -16.67 43.94
N ILE A 39 -11.16 -15.97 42.84
CA ILE A 39 -10.61 -16.36 41.54
C ILE A 39 -9.28 -15.64 41.31
N GLU A 40 -8.17 -16.31 41.61
CA GLU A 40 -6.83 -15.87 41.26
C GLU A 40 -6.31 -16.63 40.05
N LYS A 41 -5.75 -15.89 39.08
CA LYS A 41 -5.13 -16.46 37.86
C LYS A 41 -3.62 -16.31 37.91
N ASN A 42 -2.94 -17.34 38.43
CA ASN A 42 -1.49 -17.45 38.40
C ASN A 42 -1.08 -18.49 37.33
N LEU A 43 -0.42 -18.03 36.27
CA LEU A 43 0.02 -18.91 35.18
C LEU A 43 1.31 -19.62 35.58
N LYS A 44 1.35 -20.94 35.39
CA LYS A 44 2.53 -21.77 35.64
C LYS A 44 2.98 -22.45 34.36
N ALA A 45 4.29 -22.41 34.07
CA ALA A 45 4.84 -23.18 32.97
C ALA A 45 4.68 -24.67 33.21
N ALA A 46 4.01 -25.38 32.31
CA ALA A 46 3.68 -26.78 32.49
C ALA A 46 4.76 -27.76 31.98
N LEU A 47 5.56 -27.32 30.96
CA LEU A 47 6.62 -28.14 30.41
C LEU A 47 7.92 -28.03 31.20
N PRO A 48 8.58 -29.16 31.58
CA PRO A 48 9.81 -29.15 32.38
C PRO A 48 10.92 -28.29 31.77
N LEU A 49 11.13 -28.37 30.45
CA LEU A 49 12.08 -27.54 29.73
C LEU A 49 11.81 -26.03 29.84
N ARG A 50 10.53 -25.63 29.94
CA ARG A 50 10.11 -24.24 30.09
C ARG A 50 10.21 -23.75 31.53
N GLN A 51 10.07 -24.65 32.50
CA GLN A 51 10.29 -24.36 33.90
C GLN A 51 11.78 -24.17 34.22
N ALA A 52 12.64 -25.01 33.64
CA ALA A 52 14.08 -24.98 33.88
C ALA A 52 14.84 -23.86 33.11
N SER A 53 14.16 -23.11 32.24
CA SER A 53 14.80 -22.03 31.47
C SER A 53 15.17 -20.87 32.39
N VAL A 54 16.46 -20.52 32.40
CA VAL A 54 17.02 -19.36 33.16
C VAL A 54 17.00 -18.06 32.40
N VAL A 55 16.55 -18.08 31.13
CA VAL A 55 16.49 -16.88 30.27
C VAL A 55 15.35 -15.97 30.75
N VAL A 56 15.70 -14.77 31.17
CA VAL A 56 14.77 -13.75 31.62
C VAL A 56 14.56 -12.68 30.55
N PRO A 57 13.38 -12.04 30.48
CA PRO A 57 13.16 -10.88 29.63
C PRO A 57 14.06 -9.70 30.03
N GLU A 58 14.64 -9.04 29.06
CA GLU A 58 15.48 -7.85 29.26
C GLU A 58 14.79 -6.62 28.69
N VAL A 59 15.00 -5.47 29.32
CA VAL A 59 14.55 -4.16 28.82
C VAL A 59 15.79 -3.37 28.41
N LEU A 60 15.87 -3.08 27.10
CA LEU A 60 16.96 -2.29 26.53
C LEU A 60 16.42 -0.95 26.07
N VAL A 61 17.13 0.13 26.40
CA VAL A 61 16.75 1.50 26.03
C VAL A 61 17.82 2.09 25.11
N TYR A 62 17.37 2.65 23.99
CA TYR A 62 18.24 3.27 23.00
C TYR A 62 17.89 4.74 22.80
N PRO A 63 18.86 5.60 22.47
CA PRO A 63 18.64 7.04 22.29
C PRO A 63 17.71 7.39 21.11
N ASN A 64 17.66 6.54 20.07
CA ASN A 64 16.82 6.74 18.89
C ASN A 64 16.53 5.40 18.17
N SER A 65 15.54 5.43 17.27
CA SER A 65 15.09 4.26 16.53
C SER A 65 16.15 3.65 15.59
N PHE A 66 17.12 4.44 15.14
CA PHE A 66 18.20 3.93 14.29
C PHE A 66 19.18 3.07 15.11
N GLN A 67 19.58 3.55 16.29
CA GLN A 67 20.45 2.78 17.20
C GLN A 67 19.75 1.52 17.71
N GLU A 68 18.45 1.60 17.99
CA GLU A 68 17.62 0.45 18.30
C GLU A 68 17.65 -0.59 17.17
N ALA A 69 17.44 -0.16 15.91
CA ALA A 69 17.47 -1.05 14.75
C ALA A 69 18.85 -1.71 14.55
N VAL A 70 19.95 -0.95 14.75
CA VAL A 70 21.32 -1.48 14.69
C VAL A 70 21.55 -2.54 15.78
N ALA A 71 21.12 -2.29 17.01
CA ALA A 71 21.28 -3.25 18.11
C ALA A 71 20.46 -4.52 17.88
N ILE A 72 19.21 -4.38 17.41
CA ILE A 72 18.38 -5.54 17.02
C ILE A 72 19.06 -6.35 15.92
N MET A 73 19.62 -5.69 14.89
CA MET A 73 20.35 -6.37 13.82
C MET A 73 21.55 -7.16 14.36
N GLN A 74 22.33 -6.58 15.27
CA GLN A 74 23.46 -7.26 15.90
C GLN A 74 23.00 -8.50 16.70
N GLN A 75 21.91 -8.37 17.46
CA GLN A 75 21.34 -9.51 18.20
C GLN A 75 20.85 -10.64 17.27
N LEU A 76 20.16 -10.27 16.18
CA LEU A 76 19.72 -11.26 15.19
C LEU A 76 20.89 -12.04 14.60
N ARG A 77 21.98 -11.33 14.24
CA ARG A 77 23.20 -11.96 13.71
C ARG A 77 23.86 -12.88 14.74
N ALA A 78 24.01 -12.41 15.98
CA ALA A 78 24.60 -13.19 17.03
C ALA A 78 23.82 -14.50 17.29
N GLN A 79 22.50 -14.42 17.33
CA GLN A 79 21.64 -15.59 17.49
C GLN A 79 21.73 -16.53 16.30
N HIS A 80 21.78 -16.01 15.08
CA HIS A 80 21.96 -16.81 13.90
C HIS A 80 23.32 -17.52 13.86
N GLN A 81 24.39 -16.84 14.22
CA GLN A 81 25.71 -17.42 14.37
C GLN A 81 25.75 -18.51 15.46
N ALA A 82 24.94 -18.36 16.50
CA ALA A 82 24.75 -19.40 17.52
C ALA A 82 23.90 -20.59 17.07
N GLY A 83 23.48 -20.61 15.78
CA GLY A 83 22.76 -21.74 15.17
C GLY A 83 21.24 -21.60 15.17
N ILE A 84 20.66 -20.45 15.58
CA ILE A 84 19.21 -20.25 15.54
C ILE A 84 18.82 -19.84 14.10
N PRO A 85 17.94 -20.60 13.43
CA PRO A 85 17.49 -20.25 12.08
C PRO A 85 16.67 -18.96 12.08
N TRP A 86 16.77 -18.14 11.02
CA TRP A 86 16.00 -16.90 10.87
C TRP A 86 14.48 -17.09 11.08
N ARG A 87 13.93 -18.19 10.61
CA ARG A 87 12.48 -18.52 10.74
C ARG A 87 12.00 -18.70 12.19
N GLU A 88 12.91 -18.88 13.14
CA GLU A 88 12.60 -19.06 14.56
C GLU A 88 12.73 -17.76 15.35
N MET A 89 13.15 -16.69 14.71
CA MET A 89 13.25 -15.36 15.29
C MET A 89 12.00 -14.54 14.96
N ALA A 90 11.52 -13.75 15.90
CA ALA A 90 10.38 -12.87 15.70
C ALA A 90 10.60 -11.51 16.33
N ILE A 91 10.19 -10.45 15.63
CA ILE A 91 10.20 -9.08 16.13
C ILE A 91 8.76 -8.58 16.16
N ILE A 92 8.33 -8.14 17.34
CA ILE A 92 6.98 -7.60 17.55
C ILE A 92 7.10 -6.08 17.71
N TYR A 93 6.29 -5.34 16.98
CA TYR A 93 6.28 -3.89 16.99
C TYR A 93 4.84 -3.35 16.97
N ALA A 94 4.64 -2.16 17.52
CA ALA A 94 3.31 -1.54 17.59
C ALA A 94 2.90 -0.85 16.30
N ARG A 95 3.85 -0.18 15.60
CA ARG A 95 3.59 0.61 14.40
C ARG A 95 4.61 0.28 13.31
N HIS A 96 4.16 0.18 12.05
CA HIS A 96 5.03 -0.14 10.91
C HIS A 96 6.17 0.87 10.69
N GLN A 97 5.97 2.14 11.02
CA GLN A 97 7.02 3.15 10.92
C GLN A 97 8.23 2.85 11.82
N GLN A 98 8.02 2.18 12.95
CA GLN A 98 9.11 1.83 13.89
C GLN A 98 10.07 0.80 13.33
N VAL A 99 9.56 -0.13 12.51
CA VAL A 99 10.37 -1.23 11.96
C VAL A 99 11.04 -0.89 10.62
N GLN A 100 10.68 0.24 10.00
CA GLN A 100 11.20 0.61 8.68
C GLN A 100 12.73 0.69 8.63
N PRO A 101 13.46 1.32 9.57
CA PRO A 101 14.93 1.34 9.54
C PRO A 101 15.53 -0.08 9.59
N LEU A 102 14.92 -0.97 10.37
CA LEU A 102 15.37 -2.36 10.46
C LEU A 102 15.11 -3.12 9.15
N GLN A 103 13.95 -2.91 8.50
CA GLN A 103 13.65 -3.54 7.21
C GLN A 103 14.67 -3.12 6.14
N GLU A 104 15.02 -1.84 6.08
CA GLU A 104 16.05 -1.33 5.16
C GLU A 104 17.42 -1.97 5.39
N MET A 105 17.77 -2.27 6.65
CA MET A 105 19.01 -2.98 6.98
C MET A 105 18.95 -4.45 6.59
N LEU A 106 17.82 -5.14 6.85
CA LEU A 106 17.61 -6.53 6.46
C LEU A 106 17.68 -6.71 4.94
N ASP A 107 17.06 -5.80 4.18
CA ASP A 107 17.09 -5.80 2.72
C ASP A 107 18.51 -5.60 2.17
N LYS A 108 19.27 -4.66 2.73
CA LYS A 108 20.67 -4.40 2.33
C LYS A 108 21.58 -5.60 2.56
N GLU A 109 21.30 -6.39 3.57
CA GLU A 109 22.10 -7.56 3.93
C GLU A 109 21.56 -8.86 3.36
N GLY A 110 20.47 -8.83 2.61
CA GLY A 110 19.85 -10.01 2.02
C GLY A 110 19.29 -10.98 3.06
N ILE A 111 18.98 -10.52 4.27
CA ILE A 111 18.40 -11.37 5.32
C ILE A 111 16.91 -11.53 5.06
N PRO A 112 16.41 -12.78 4.87
CA PRO A 112 15.00 -13.02 4.58
C PRO A 112 14.13 -12.72 5.81
N TYR A 113 13.04 -11.99 5.59
CA TYR A 113 12.04 -11.73 6.63
C TYR A 113 10.62 -11.73 6.07
N GLN A 114 9.65 -11.93 6.94
CA GLN A 114 8.23 -11.80 6.61
C GLN A 114 7.59 -10.75 7.50
N THR A 115 6.79 -9.87 6.91
CA THR A 115 5.94 -8.97 7.68
C THR A 115 4.47 -9.30 7.45
N ARG A 116 3.67 -9.33 8.50
CA ARG A 116 2.21 -9.44 8.39
C ARG A 116 1.59 -8.04 8.23
N ARG A 117 2.08 -7.29 7.26
CA ARG A 117 1.52 -5.97 6.97
C ARG A 117 0.18 -6.15 6.26
N LYS A 118 -0.87 -5.59 6.82
CA LYS A 118 -2.09 -5.31 6.09
C LYS A 118 -1.83 -4.06 5.25
N THR A 119 -1.60 -4.24 3.97
CA THR A 119 -1.33 -3.11 3.06
C THR A 119 -2.61 -2.73 2.34
N ASN A 120 -3.01 -1.47 2.46
CA ASN A 120 -4.08 -0.94 1.64
C ASN A 120 -3.58 -0.82 0.19
N ILE A 121 -4.15 -1.58 -0.72
CA ILE A 121 -3.76 -1.58 -2.14
C ILE A 121 -4.00 -0.22 -2.81
N LEU A 122 -4.95 0.58 -2.30
CA LEU A 122 -5.25 1.92 -2.82
C LEU A 122 -4.10 2.91 -2.57
N ASP A 123 -3.23 2.65 -1.60
CA ASP A 123 -2.03 3.45 -1.33
C ASP A 123 -0.87 3.10 -2.27
N SER A 124 -0.98 2.02 -3.04
CA SER A 124 0.05 1.66 -4.02
C SER A 124 0.16 2.75 -5.11
N ARG A 125 1.39 2.98 -5.56
CA ARG A 125 1.67 3.99 -6.58
C ARG A 125 0.86 3.73 -7.87
N MET A 126 0.82 2.48 -8.31
CA MET A 126 0.12 2.06 -9.52
C MET A 126 -1.39 2.37 -9.42
N ILE A 127 -2.03 2.00 -8.33
CA ILE A 127 -3.47 2.24 -8.15
C ILE A 127 -3.78 3.74 -8.00
N ARG A 128 -2.93 4.51 -7.32
CA ARG A 128 -3.09 5.96 -7.27
C ARG A 128 -3.01 6.60 -8.66
N GLN A 129 -2.06 6.18 -9.49
CA GLN A 129 -1.93 6.67 -10.87
C GLN A 129 -3.15 6.29 -11.72
N LEU A 130 -3.62 5.05 -11.61
CA LEU A 130 -4.82 4.59 -12.29
C LEU A 130 -6.07 5.39 -11.87
N ARG A 131 -6.22 5.68 -10.58
CA ARG A 131 -7.32 6.51 -10.05
C ARG A 131 -7.28 7.94 -10.61
N GLU A 132 -6.10 8.54 -10.75
CA GLU A 132 -5.97 9.86 -11.40
C GLU A 132 -6.38 9.81 -12.88
N MET A 133 -6.06 8.72 -13.61
CA MET A 133 -6.53 8.53 -14.98
C MET A 133 -8.05 8.42 -15.06
N LEU A 134 -8.67 7.64 -14.17
CA LEU A 134 -10.13 7.52 -14.09
C LEU A 134 -10.77 8.85 -13.70
N ALA A 135 -10.17 9.62 -12.80
CA ALA A 135 -10.66 10.92 -12.40
C ALA A 135 -10.57 11.94 -13.55
N TYR A 136 -9.50 11.90 -14.35
CA TYR A 136 -9.38 12.70 -15.57
C TYR A 136 -10.52 12.39 -16.55
N LEU A 137 -10.73 11.12 -16.87
CA LEU A 137 -11.80 10.71 -17.77
C LEU A 137 -13.19 11.09 -17.25
N HIS A 138 -13.40 11.00 -15.94
CA HIS A 138 -14.66 11.42 -15.32
C HIS A 138 -14.90 12.94 -15.44
N ASP A 139 -13.87 13.77 -15.21
CA ASP A 139 -13.98 15.22 -15.33
C ASP A 139 -14.28 15.61 -16.77
N GLU A 140 -13.59 15.02 -17.75
CA GLU A 140 -13.81 15.25 -19.19
C GLU A 140 -15.22 14.86 -19.67
N GLN A 141 -15.78 13.79 -19.10
CA GLN A 141 -17.16 13.37 -19.42
C GLN A 141 -18.22 14.32 -18.86
N ARG A 142 -17.94 14.99 -17.74
CA ARG A 142 -18.88 15.96 -17.15
C ARG A 142 -18.85 17.30 -17.86
N THR A 143 -17.69 17.76 -18.21
CA THR A 143 -17.47 19.04 -18.87
C THR A 143 -16.24 18.90 -19.77
N SER A 144 -16.46 18.98 -21.07
CA SER A 144 -15.36 18.86 -22.03
C SER A 144 -14.26 19.89 -21.70
N PHE A 145 -13.03 19.43 -21.80
CA PHE A 145 -11.82 20.23 -21.55
C PHE A 145 -11.65 20.74 -20.09
N SER A 146 -12.37 20.14 -19.13
CA SER A 146 -12.21 20.50 -17.72
C SER A 146 -11.05 19.75 -17.02
N GLY A 147 -10.51 18.71 -17.65
CA GLY A 147 -9.47 17.84 -17.12
C GLY A 147 -8.03 18.33 -17.29
N ASP A 148 -7.79 19.53 -17.79
CA ASP A 148 -6.47 20.06 -18.17
C ASP A 148 -5.40 19.91 -17.09
N TYR A 149 -5.71 20.28 -15.86
CA TYR A 149 -4.79 20.14 -14.73
C TYR A 149 -4.41 18.68 -14.47
N ARG A 150 -5.40 17.77 -14.55
CA ARG A 150 -5.15 16.34 -14.35
C ARG A 150 -4.34 15.76 -15.49
N LEU A 151 -4.69 16.09 -16.74
CA LEU A 151 -3.97 15.63 -17.91
C LEU A 151 -2.51 16.07 -17.86
N PHE A 152 -2.24 17.35 -17.58
CA PHE A 152 -0.88 17.85 -17.41
C PHE A 152 -0.11 17.08 -16.31
N LYS A 153 -0.74 16.82 -15.16
CA LYS A 153 -0.16 16.00 -14.10
C LYS A 153 0.14 14.56 -14.55
N LEU A 154 -0.78 13.95 -15.31
CA LEU A 154 -0.63 12.60 -15.86
C LEU A 154 0.56 12.51 -16.81
N LEU A 155 0.77 13.51 -17.68
CA LEU A 155 1.89 13.55 -18.63
C LEU A 155 3.26 13.43 -17.94
N HIS A 156 3.38 13.80 -16.66
CA HIS A 156 4.60 13.65 -15.86
C HIS A 156 4.82 12.23 -15.31
N TYR A 157 3.88 11.31 -15.51
CA TYR A 157 4.06 9.95 -15.01
C TYR A 157 5.09 9.18 -15.82
N ARG A 158 6.00 8.51 -15.10
CA ARG A 158 7.12 7.76 -15.72
C ARG A 158 6.65 6.66 -16.67
N CYS A 159 5.44 6.12 -16.49
CA CYS A 159 4.89 5.10 -17.39
C CYS A 159 4.73 5.61 -18.82
N PHE A 160 4.48 6.89 -19.04
CA PHE A 160 4.39 7.49 -20.38
C PHE A 160 5.75 7.81 -21.00
N GLN A 161 6.82 7.81 -20.23
CA GLN A 161 8.20 8.02 -20.69
C GLN A 161 8.40 9.32 -21.48
N ILE A 162 7.69 10.37 -21.12
CA ILE A 162 7.87 11.72 -21.67
C ILE A 162 8.98 12.44 -20.91
N LEU A 163 9.87 13.11 -21.61
CA LEU A 163 10.93 13.88 -20.98
C LEU A 163 10.36 15.14 -20.32
N PRO A 164 10.69 15.43 -19.05
CA PRO A 164 10.21 16.63 -18.36
C PRO A 164 10.54 17.93 -19.10
N LEU A 165 11.68 17.98 -19.79
CA LEU A 165 12.08 19.13 -20.59
C LEU A 165 11.13 19.37 -21.77
N ASP A 166 10.65 18.31 -22.41
CA ASP A 166 9.70 18.42 -23.52
C ASP A 166 8.35 18.92 -23.02
N LEU A 167 7.88 18.44 -21.87
CA LEU A 167 6.66 18.97 -21.23
C LEU A 167 6.81 20.44 -20.86
N ALA A 168 7.98 20.85 -20.38
CA ALA A 168 8.26 22.26 -20.09
C ALA A 168 8.22 23.12 -21.36
N LYS A 169 8.82 22.66 -22.47
CA LYS A 169 8.75 23.35 -23.77
C LYS A 169 7.30 23.45 -24.27
N MET A 170 6.54 22.37 -24.18
CA MET A 170 5.12 22.33 -24.55
C MET A 170 4.30 23.32 -23.73
N ALA A 171 4.51 23.35 -22.40
CA ALA A 171 3.81 24.26 -21.49
C ALA A 171 4.18 25.73 -21.76
N ALA A 172 5.45 26.03 -22.05
CA ALA A 172 5.89 27.38 -22.40
C ALA A 172 5.29 27.84 -23.74
N ALA A 173 5.25 26.96 -24.73
CA ALA A 173 4.62 27.27 -26.02
C ALA A 173 3.12 27.55 -25.84
N LEU A 174 2.42 26.73 -25.09
CA LEU A 174 1.00 26.89 -24.78
C LEU A 174 0.74 28.19 -23.99
N ALA A 175 1.62 28.56 -23.06
CA ALA A 175 1.51 29.77 -22.28
C ALA A 175 1.66 31.05 -23.10
N ASN A 176 2.40 31.01 -24.22
CA ASN A 176 2.59 32.15 -25.15
C ASN A 176 1.36 32.41 -26.04
N ILE A 177 0.40 31.48 -26.09
CA ILE A 177 -0.86 31.68 -26.81
C ILE A 177 -1.80 32.56 -25.95
N SER A 178 -2.46 33.52 -26.61
CA SER A 178 -3.45 34.37 -25.96
C SER A 178 -4.47 33.57 -25.20
N TYR A 179 -4.85 34.00 -23.98
CA TYR A 179 -5.80 33.27 -23.11
C TYR A 179 -7.11 32.91 -23.82
N LYS A 180 -7.59 33.77 -24.73
CA LYS A 180 -8.86 33.54 -25.46
C LYS A 180 -8.73 32.47 -26.56
N GLU A 181 -7.53 32.23 -27.07
CA GLU A 181 -7.24 31.30 -28.17
C GLU A 181 -6.48 30.07 -27.72
N ARG A 182 -6.14 30.02 -26.43
CA ARG A 182 -5.34 28.92 -25.85
C ARG A 182 -6.15 27.64 -25.84
N PRO A 183 -5.70 26.61 -26.57
CA PRO A 183 -6.34 25.30 -26.53
C PRO A 183 -6.14 24.66 -25.15
N SER A 184 -7.03 23.73 -24.81
CA SER A 184 -6.83 22.81 -23.69
C SER A 184 -5.62 21.90 -23.94
N TRP A 185 -5.07 21.27 -22.88
CA TRP A 185 -4.00 20.29 -23.05
C TRP A 185 -4.41 19.12 -23.95
N ARG A 186 -5.66 18.71 -23.89
CA ARG A 186 -6.21 17.66 -24.74
C ARG A 186 -6.18 18.06 -26.21
N GLU A 187 -6.70 19.25 -26.55
CA GLU A 187 -6.63 19.80 -27.91
C GLU A 187 -5.19 20.04 -28.35
N TRP A 188 -4.33 20.54 -27.45
CA TRP A 188 -2.94 20.78 -27.73
C TRP A 188 -2.19 19.50 -28.12
N LEU A 189 -2.50 18.37 -27.49
CA LEU A 189 -1.91 17.07 -27.87
C LEU A 189 -2.33 16.59 -29.26
N GLN A 190 -3.42 17.10 -29.83
CA GLN A 190 -3.85 16.77 -31.17
C GLN A 190 -3.23 17.71 -32.25
N GLN A 191 -2.65 18.84 -31.86
CA GLN A 191 -2.10 19.85 -32.74
C GLN A 191 -0.58 19.69 -32.93
N SER A 192 -0.13 18.49 -33.28
CA SER A 192 1.30 18.17 -33.34
C SER A 192 2.11 19.07 -34.28
N ASP A 193 1.48 19.65 -35.30
CA ASP A 193 2.12 20.55 -36.26
C ASP A 193 2.45 21.93 -35.67
N GLN A 194 1.80 22.28 -34.56
CA GLN A 194 2.01 23.58 -33.87
C GLN A 194 2.99 23.44 -32.66
N TRP A 195 3.47 22.25 -32.37
CA TRP A 195 4.37 22.04 -31.25
C TRP A 195 5.75 22.65 -31.48
N PRO A 196 6.46 23.01 -30.38
CA PRO A 196 7.82 23.53 -30.51
C PRO A 196 8.75 22.50 -31.15
N MET A 197 9.69 22.99 -31.97
CA MET A 197 10.70 22.14 -32.58
C MET A 197 11.65 21.51 -31.57
N GLY A 198 12.24 20.39 -31.92
CA GLY A 198 13.27 19.73 -31.11
C GLY A 198 12.75 19.06 -29.82
N LEU A 199 11.54 18.51 -29.87
CA LEU A 199 11.02 17.63 -28.84
C LEU A 199 11.57 16.21 -29.06
N ALA A 200 12.34 15.71 -28.10
CA ALA A 200 12.86 14.33 -28.15
C ALA A 200 11.75 13.28 -27.99
N SER A 201 10.66 13.64 -27.29
CA SER A 201 9.50 12.80 -27.06
C SER A 201 8.35 13.02 -28.06
N HIS A 202 8.58 13.67 -29.20
CA HIS A 202 7.55 14.06 -30.16
C HIS A 202 6.61 12.92 -30.55
N GLU A 203 7.15 11.81 -31.04
CA GLU A 203 6.38 10.64 -31.47
C GLU A 203 5.59 10.00 -30.30
N ARG A 204 6.16 10.03 -29.09
CA ARG A 204 5.48 9.51 -27.90
C ARG A 204 4.32 10.40 -27.48
N LEU A 205 4.51 11.72 -27.50
CA LEU A 205 3.46 12.69 -27.22
C LEU A 205 2.30 12.53 -28.18
N LYS A 206 2.59 12.39 -29.49
CA LYS A 206 1.57 12.16 -30.51
C LYS A 206 0.79 10.87 -30.25
N LYS A 207 1.48 9.74 -30.10
CA LYS A 207 0.83 8.45 -29.77
C LYS A 207 0.03 8.51 -28.48
N LEU A 208 0.50 9.25 -27.48
CA LEU A 208 -0.20 9.42 -26.21
C LEU A 208 -1.46 10.28 -26.39
N GLY A 209 -1.41 11.34 -27.22
CA GLY A 209 -2.58 12.12 -27.57
C GLY A 209 -3.65 11.27 -28.24
N ASP A 210 -3.27 10.50 -29.27
CA ASP A 210 -4.16 9.59 -30.00
C ASP A 210 -4.76 8.53 -29.05
N TRP A 211 -3.94 7.99 -28.15
CA TRP A 211 -4.39 7.01 -27.15
C TRP A 211 -5.41 7.61 -26.16
N TRP A 212 -5.21 8.86 -25.71
CA TRP A 212 -6.16 9.53 -24.82
C TRP A 212 -7.49 9.81 -25.53
N GLU A 213 -7.46 10.22 -26.82
CA GLU A 213 -8.69 10.41 -27.61
C GLU A 213 -9.46 9.09 -27.79
N ALA A 214 -8.76 8.02 -28.18
CA ALA A 214 -9.36 6.70 -28.28
C ALA A 214 -9.95 6.23 -26.93
N THR A 215 -9.22 6.46 -25.84
CA THR A 215 -9.69 6.14 -24.49
C THR A 215 -10.97 6.92 -24.14
N HIS A 216 -10.99 8.22 -24.42
CA HIS A 216 -12.15 9.06 -24.15
C HIS A 216 -13.38 8.61 -24.95
N ALA A 217 -13.21 8.27 -26.23
CA ALA A 217 -14.29 7.81 -27.09
C ALA A 217 -14.92 6.51 -26.58
N MET A 218 -14.12 5.59 -26.03
CA MET A 218 -14.62 4.29 -25.55
C MET A 218 -15.26 4.32 -24.17
N VAL A 219 -15.08 5.36 -23.36
CA VAL A 219 -15.57 5.41 -21.97
C VAL A 219 -17.08 5.22 -21.87
N ALA A 220 -17.85 5.77 -22.82
CA ALA A 220 -19.31 5.71 -22.80
C ALA A 220 -19.85 4.27 -22.97
N ASP A 221 -19.16 3.46 -23.79
CA ASP A 221 -19.62 2.14 -24.20
C ASP A 221 -18.91 0.98 -23.51
N THR A 222 -17.90 1.29 -22.67
CA THR A 222 -17.05 0.27 -22.03
C THR A 222 -17.35 0.15 -20.55
N GLY A 223 -17.50 -1.09 -20.07
CA GLY A 223 -17.63 -1.37 -18.64
C GLY A 223 -16.36 -1.00 -17.86
N LEU A 224 -16.52 -0.60 -16.59
CA LEU A 224 -15.39 -0.14 -15.78
C LEU A 224 -14.24 -1.15 -15.64
N PRO A 225 -14.44 -2.46 -15.45
CA PRO A 225 -13.33 -3.42 -15.41
C PRO A 225 -12.51 -3.44 -16.70
N GLN A 226 -13.21 -3.44 -17.86
CA GLN A 226 -12.57 -3.43 -19.17
C GLN A 226 -11.81 -2.11 -19.41
N LEU A 227 -12.37 -0.98 -19.00
CA LEU A 227 -11.69 0.32 -19.06
C LEU A 227 -10.43 0.32 -18.19
N VAL A 228 -10.49 -0.23 -16.98
CA VAL A 228 -9.33 -0.35 -16.09
C VAL A 228 -8.26 -1.26 -16.69
N GLU A 229 -8.63 -2.40 -17.26
CA GLU A 229 -7.69 -3.27 -17.97
C GLU A 229 -7.04 -2.55 -19.17
N TYR A 230 -7.82 -1.81 -19.94
CA TYR A 230 -7.31 -1.00 -21.06
C TYR A 230 -6.32 0.08 -20.58
N LEU A 231 -6.67 0.79 -19.50
CA LEU A 231 -5.77 1.80 -18.90
C LEU A 231 -4.48 1.18 -18.36
N LEU A 232 -4.55 0.06 -17.65
CA LEU A 232 -3.36 -0.62 -17.12
C LEU A 232 -2.39 -1.06 -18.22
N ASN A 233 -2.92 -1.59 -19.32
CA ASN A 233 -2.12 -2.07 -20.45
C ASN A 233 -1.62 -0.92 -21.31
N GLY A 234 -2.52 -0.04 -21.75
CA GLY A 234 -2.22 1.02 -22.72
C GLY A 234 -1.37 2.16 -22.16
N SER A 235 -1.48 2.47 -20.87
CA SER A 235 -0.66 3.49 -20.22
C SER A 235 0.78 3.06 -19.96
N GLY A 236 1.11 1.77 -20.09
CA GLY A 236 2.40 1.23 -19.68
C GLY A 236 2.56 1.00 -18.18
N LEU A 237 1.52 1.21 -17.36
CA LEU A 237 1.56 0.95 -15.91
C LEU A 237 1.87 -0.52 -15.60
N LEU A 238 1.21 -1.44 -16.29
CA LEU A 238 1.45 -2.87 -16.10
C LEU A 238 2.86 -3.27 -16.57
N ALA A 239 3.33 -2.73 -17.70
CA ALA A 239 4.69 -2.99 -18.18
C ALA A 239 5.74 -2.49 -17.19
N ALA A 240 5.56 -1.31 -16.61
CA ALA A 240 6.43 -0.77 -15.56
C ALA A 240 6.40 -1.62 -14.28
N ALA A 241 5.22 -2.12 -13.90
CA ALA A 241 5.05 -3.01 -12.75
C ALA A 241 5.78 -4.35 -12.93
N LEU A 242 5.75 -4.92 -14.13
CA LEU A 242 6.45 -6.18 -14.45
C LEU A 242 7.97 -6.05 -14.44
N GLN A 243 8.51 -4.85 -14.65
CA GLN A 243 9.95 -4.56 -14.61
C GLN A 243 10.43 -4.17 -13.20
N ALA A 244 9.52 -3.93 -12.26
CA ALA A 244 9.87 -3.55 -10.90
C ALA A 244 10.49 -4.73 -10.11
N PRO A 245 11.39 -4.47 -9.14
CA PRO A 245 11.94 -5.51 -8.27
C PRO A 245 10.87 -6.31 -7.53
N ASP A 246 9.76 -5.65 -7.15
CA ASP A 246 8.60 -6.21 -6.47
C ASP A 246 7.46 -6.61 -7.42
N ARG A 247 7.80 -7.03 -8.65
CA ARG A 247 6.85 -7.33 -9.74
C ARG A 247 5.69 -8.25 -9.33
N LEU A 248 5.96 -9.29 -8.55
CA LEU A 248 4.91 -10.23 -8.09
C LEU A 248 3.88 -9.53 -7.21
N TRP A 249 4.34 -8.65 -6.32
CA TRP A 249 3.48 -7.81 -5.50
C TRP A 249 2.65 -6.84 -6.36
N GLN A 250 3.25 -6.15 -7.31
CA GLN A 250 2.55 -5.22 -8.20
C GLN A 250 1.45 -5.92 -9.01
N VAL A 251 1.73 -7.10 -9.57
CA VAL A 251 0.74 -7.92 -10.28
C VAL A 251 -0.39 -8.34 -9.35
N GLN A 252 -0.06 -8.76 -8.13
CA GLN A 252 -1.07 -9.14 -7.15
C GLN A 252 -1.97 -7.95 -6.77
N VAL A 253 -1.41 -6.75 -6.61
CA VAL A 253 -2.15 -5.50 -6.37
C VAL A 253 -3.11 -5.22 -7.52
N ALA A 254 -2.64 -5.30 -8.77
CA ALA A 254 -3.48 -5.09 -9.96
C ALA A 254 -4.63 -6.09 -10.01
N LYS A 255 -4.33 -7.38 -9.81
CA LYS A 255 -5.34 -8.46 -9.78
C LYS A 255 -6.38 -8.21 -8.69
N THR A 256 -5.95 -7.96 -7.46
CA THR A 256 -6.87 -7.72 -6.33
C THR A 256 -7.77 -6.52 -6.59
N PHE A 257 -7.24 -5.46 -7.21
CA PHE A 257 -8.04 -4.29 -7.57
C PHE A 257 -9.09 -4.60 -8.64
N LEU A 258 -8.73 -5.36 -9.68
CA LEU A 258 -9.66 -5.79 -10.72
C LEU A 258 -10.75 -6.73 -10.17
N ASP A 259 -10.38 -7.70 -9.34
CA ASP A 259 -11.32 -8.62 -8.71
C ASP A 259 -12.32 -7.86 -7.83
N PHE A 260 -11.83 -6.90 -7.03
CA PHE A 260 -12.69 -5.99 -6.25
C PHE A 260 -13.68 -5.22 -7.14
N LEU A 261 -13.22 -4.65 -8.26
CA LEU A 261 -14.11 -3.92 -9.17
C LEU A 261 -15.20 -4.82 -9.76
N ARG A 262 -14.84 -6.06 -10.11
CA ARG A 262 -15.82 -7.04 -10.63
C ARG A 262 -16.87 -7.43 -9.60
N GLU A 263 -16.46 -7.70 -8.36
CA GLU A 263 -17.34 -8.01 -7.24
C GLU A 263 -18.28 -6.84 -6.92
N GLU A 264 -17.75 -5.62 -6.85
CA GLU A 264 -18.55 -4.43 -6.53
C GLU A 264 -19.60 -4.12 -7.63
N ILE A 265 -19.27 -4.38 -8.90
CA ILE A 265 -20.20 -4.20 -10.02
C ILE A 265 -21.25 -5.31 -10.01
N ALA A 266 -20.87 -6.54 -9.73
CA ALA A 266 -21.82 -7.66 -9.63
C ALA A 266 -22.85 -7.46 -8.51
N SER A 267 -22.45 -6.84 -7.41
CA SER A 267 -23.32 -6.54 -6.25
C SER A 267 -24.24 -5.34 -6.47
N THR A 268 -24.03 -4.54 -7.52
CA THR A 268 -24.77 -3.28 -7.78
C THR A 268 -25.64 -3.46 -9.01
N THR A 269 -26.94 -3.66 -8.83
CA THR A 269 -27.93 -3.75 -9.93
C THR A 269 -28.10 -2.38 -10.60
N SER A 270 -27.88 -2.33 -11.91
CA SER A 270 -28.20 -1.33 -12.95
C SER A 270 -28.21 0.19 -12.67
N GLU A 271 -27.83 0.97 -13.66
CA GLU A 271 -27.97 2.44 -13.88
C GLU A 271 -27.17 3.45 -13.05
N LEU A 272 -26.62 3.09 -11.89
CA LEU A 272 -25.86 4.04 -11.04
C LEU A 272 -24.35 3.78 -11.01
N LYS A 273 -23.85 2.97 -11.93
CA LYS A 273 -22.49 2.35 -11.84
C LYS A 273 -21.33 3.35 -11.76
N TYR A 274 -21.37 4.40 -12.55
CA TYR A 274 -20.25 5.37 -12.60
C TYR A 274 -20.28 6.39 -11.47
N LYS A 275 -21.46 6.98 -11.18
CA LYS A 275 -21.61 8.00 -10.13
C LYS A 275 -21.38 7.43 -8.72
N LYS A 276 -21.85 6.19 -8.46
CA LYS A 276 -21.63 5.53 -7.16
C LYS A 276 -20.17 5.13 -6.94
N LEU A 277 -19.47 4.67 -7.99
CA LEU A 277 -18.08 4.25 -7.84
C LEU A 277 -17.12 5.43 -7.63
N SER A 278 -17.29 6.52 -8.38
CA SER A 278 -16.55 7.77 -8.14
C SER A 278 -16.85 8.34 -6.74
N LYS A 279 -18.12 8.27 -6.30
CA LYS A 279 -18.51 8.68 -4.95
C LYS A 279 -17.96 7.72 -3.88
N ARG A 280 -17.93 6.40 -4.12
CA ARG A 280 -17.36 5.40 -3.21
C ARG A 280 -15.84 5.41 -3.17
N LEU A 281 -15.16 5.69 -4.29
CA LEU A 281 -13.73 5.96 -4.29
C LEU A 281 -13.39 7.22 -3.50
N LYS A 282 -14.19 8.31 -3.63
CA LYS A 282 -14.08 9.50 -2.77
C LYS A 282 -14.50 9.23 -1.32
N THR A 283 -15.51 8.40 -1.09
CA THR A 283 -15.93 7.97 0.25
C THR A 283 -14.88 7.05 0.87
N ALA A 284 -14.20 6.21 0.09
CA ALA A 284 -13.06 5.44 0.53
C ALA A 284 -11.87 6.35 0.92
N GLU A 285 -11.64 7.46 0.21
CA GLU A 285 -10.68 8.50 0.61
C GLU A 285 -11.09 9.17 1.94
N ALA A 286 -12.33 9.57 2.08
CA ALA A 286 -12.85 10.16 3.32
C ALA A 286 -12.87 9.16 4.50
N PHE A 287 -13.07 7.87 4.24
CA PHE A 287 -12.97 6.80 5.25
C PHE A 287 -11.51 6.51 5.65
N LEU A 288 -10.56 6.71 4.75
CA LEU A 288 -9.12 6.59 5.04
C LEU A 288 -8.66 7.67 6.04
N ASP A 289 -9.23 8.87 5.94
CA ASP A 289 -8.97 9.98 6.89
C ASP A 289 -9.63 9.76 8.25
N SER A 290 -10.71 8.98 8.35
CA SER A 290 -11.45 8.72 9.59
C SER A 290 -10.93 7.54 10.44
N GLY A 291 -9.88 6.83 9.99
CA GLY A 291 -9.28 5.71 10.73
C GLY A 291 -10.06 4.38 10.71
N ASN A 292 -11.26 4.35 10.16
CA ASN A 292 -12.13 3.17 10.09
C ASN A 292 -12.02 2.50 8.71
N ARG A 293 -11.16 1.48 8.58
CA ARG A 293 -10.85 0.80 7.31
C ARG A 293 -11.70 -0.45 7.15
N PRO A 294 -12.52 -0.59 6.09
CA PRO A 294 -13.23 -1.83 5.82
C PRO A 294 -12.26 -2.99 5.57
N GLU A 295 -12.60 -4.19 6.05
CA GLU A 295 -11.71 -5.38 6.01
C GLU A 295 -11.25 -5.79 4.61
N TRP A 296 -12.03 -5.52 3.57
CA TRP A 296 -11.70 -5.85 2.19
C TRP A 296 -10.60 -4.96 1.58
N MET A 297 -10.34 -3.77 2.15
CA MET A 297 -9.21 -2.91 1.76
C MET A 297 -7.86 -3.46 2.24
N ILE A 298 -7.88 -4.53 3.02
CA ILE A 298 -6.73 -5.03 3.73
C ILE A 298 -6.27 -6.31 3.08
N MET A 299 -5.21 -6.22 2.31
CA MET A 299 -4.55 -7.39 1.74
C MET A 299 -3.75 -8.12 2.82
N LYS A 300 -4.04 -9.39 3.06
CA LYS A 300 -3.13 -10.25 3.83
C LYS A 300 -1.90 -10.50 2.96
N THR A 301 -0.72 -10.14 3.45
CA THR A 301 0.53 -10.43 2.76
C THR A 301 0.65 -11.94 2.58
N ILE A 302 0.67 -12.41 1.33
CA ILE A 302 0.99 -13.80 1.03
C ILE A 302 2.50 -13.93 1.25
N PRO A 303 2.96 -14.96 1.97
CA PRO A 303 4.39 -15.18 2.14
C PRO A 303 5.03 -15.36 0.75
N VAL A 304 6.02 -14.53 0.46
CA VAL A 304 6.91 -14.75 -0.68
C VAL A 304 7.75 -15.97 -0.26
N ILE A 305 7.48 -17.12 -0.86
CA ILE A 305 8.36 -18.26 -0.76
C ILE A 305 9.58 -17.89 -1.61
N PRO A 306 10.78 -17.76 -1.02
CA PRO A 306 11.99 -17.55 -1.82
C PRO A 306 12.22 -18.76 -2.74
N PRO A 307 12.89 -18.56 -3.90
CA PRO A 307 13.18 -19.61 -4.86
C PRO A 307 14.00 -20.73 -4.28
#